data_5b446f3feec633b1ef1754ed5609bd91
#
_entry.id   5b446f3feec633b1ef1754ed5609bd91
#
_cell.length_a   1.000
_cell.length_b   1.000
_cell.length_c   1.000
_cell.angle_alpha   90.00
_cell.angle_beta   90.00
_cell.angle_gamma   90.00
#
_symmetry.space_group_name_H-M   'P 1'
#
loop_
_entity.id
_entity.type
_entity.pdbx_description
1 polymer ?
#
loop_
_entity_poly.entity_id
_entity_poly.type
_entity_poly.pdbx_seq_one_letter_code
_entity_poly.pdbx_strand_id
1 'polypeptide(L)'
;MTSNTVFVTVGTTSFDALVRVIDSDACLEALLRRGFRRVVIQLGTGTHVPARDAYAGEGAGGGRIAIEHFRHSPSLAQHIADAGLVISHGGAGTIMEVLRARTPLVAVINGKLMGNHQAELGGELAARGHLICTTPKKLVSALQSADDLASLLPWPDADEDAFGRLCDEEMGFAGAPARPHDE
;
A
#
# COMPACT_ATOMS: atom_id res chain seq x y z
N MET A 1 2.03 18.91 -0.82
CA MET A 1 2.99 18.36 -1.80
C MET A 1 2.99 16.86 -1.63
N THR A 2 2.67 16.10 -2.65
CA THR A 2 2.75 14.63 -2.60
C THR A 2 4.21 14.21 -2.47
N SER A 3 4.52 13.35 -1.50
CA SER A 3 5.88 12.82 -1.28
C SER A 3 6.40 12.12 -2.53
N ASN A 4 7.68 12.23 -2.82
CA ASN A 4 8.35 11.55 -3.92
C ASN A 4 8.95 10.19 -3.50
N THR A 5 8.52 9.66 -2.36
CA THR A 5 8.98 8.38 -1.78
C THR A 5 7.96 7.28 -2.05
N VAL A 6 8.44 6.11 -2.46
CA VAL A 6 7.68 4.85 -2.48
C VAL A 6 8.11 4.01 -1.29
N PHE A 7 7.16 3.57 -0.50
CA PHE A 7 7.41 2.59 0.56
C PHE A 7 6.94 1.21 0.11
N VAL A 8 7.83 0.23 0.17
CA VAL A 8 7.55 -1.17 -0.19
C VAL A 8 7.63 -2.02 1.08
N THR A 9 6.60 -2.80 1.36
CA THR A 9 6.59 -3.68 2.55
C THR A 9 6.12 -5.09 2.23
N VAL A 10 6.85 -6.06 2.72
CA VAL A 10 6.47 -7.48 2.74
C VAL A 10 5.99 -7.94 4.13
N GLY A 11 5.84 -6.99 5.07
CA GLY A 11 5.52 -7.30 6.46
C GLY A 11 6.63 -8.06 7.16
N THR A 12 6.26 -9.01 8.01
CA THR A 12 7.21 -9.88 8.71
C THR A 12 7.53 -11.17 7.94
N THR A 13 6.91 -11.36 6.78
CA THR A 13 7.05 -12.56 5.94
C THR A 13 8.17 -12.43 4.91
N SER A 14 8.33 -13.42 4.04
CA SER A 14 9.21 -13.33 2.88
C SER A 14 8.38 -13.19 1.59
N PHE A 15 8.77 -12.25 0.73
CA PHE A 15 8.15 -12.10 -0.58
C PHE A 15 9.21 -11.66 -1.63
N ASP A 16 10.23 -12.47 -1.79
CA ASP A 16 11.35 -12.19 -2.71
C ASP A 16 10.90 -11.91 -4.14
N ALA A 17 9.79 -12.51 -4.58
CA ALA A 17 9.25 -12.24 -5.90
C ALA A 17 8.81 -10.78 -6.08
N LEU A 18 8.23 -10.15 -5.04
CA LEU A 18 7.92 -8.72 -5.06
C LEU A 18 9.20 -7.89 -5.05
N VAL A 19 10.12 -8.19 -4.13
CA VAL A 19 11.37 -7.40 -4.00
C VAL A 19 12.19 -7.44 -5.29
N ARG A 20 12.28 -8.60 -5.98
CA ARG A 20 12.94 -8.72 -7.28
C ARG A 20 12.30 -7.87 -8.37
N VAL A 21 10.98 -7.77 -8.39
CA VAL A 21 10.29 -6.92 -9.37
C VAL A 21 10.57 -5.44 -9.06
N ILE A 22 10.52 -5.04 -7.80
CA ILE A 22 10.86 -3.66 -7.40
C ILE A 22 12.29 -3.29 -7.78
N ASP A 23 13.25 -4.20 -7.59
CA ASP A 23 14.68 -4.00 -7.94
C ASP A 23 14.97 -4.06 -9.46
N SER A 24 13.97 -4.35 -10.30
CA SER A 24 14.14 -4.38 -11.75
C SER A 24 14.17 -2.98 -12.36
N ASP A 25 14.98 -2.82 -13.43
CA ASP A 25 15.07 -1.56 -14.18
C ASP A 25 13.70 -1.10 -14.68
N ALA A 26 12.87 -2.03 -15.17
CA ALA A 26 11.54 -1.73 -15.67
C ALA A 26 10.61 -1.14 -14.59
N CYS A 27 10.68 -1.62 -13.35
CA CYS A 27 9.91 -1.10 -12.24
C CYS A 27 10.44 0.26 -11.78
N LEU A 28 11.74 0.40 -11.61
CA LEU A 28 12.38 1.64 -11.19
C LEU A 28 12.16 2.76 -12.22
N GLU A 29 12.24 2.44 -13.51
CA GLU A 29 11.92 3.38 -14.59
C GLU A 29 10.45 3.81 -14.56
N ALA A 30 9.51 2.87 -14.30
CA ALA A 30 8.09 3.20 -14.18
C ALA A 30 7.82 4.16 -12.99
N LEU A 31 8.47 3.93 -11.85
CA LEU A 31 8.39 4.79 -10.67
C LEU A 31 9.04 6.16 -10.93
N LEU A 32 10.19 6.18 -11.59
CA LEU A 32 10.90 7.41 -11.94
C LEU A 32 10.07 8.33 -12.84
N ARG A 33 9.40 7.75 -13.84
CA ARG A 33 8.49 8.49 -14.75
C ARG A 33 7.29 9.10 -14.03
N ARG A 34 6.86 8.49 -12.91
CA ARG A 34 5.81 9.04 -12.05
C ARG A 34 6.31 10.12 -11.09
N GLY A 35 7.58 10.46 -11.13
CA GLY A 35 8.16 11.51 -10.29
C GLY A 35 8.72 11.01 -8.96
N PHE A 36 8.70 9.71 -8.68
CA PHE A 36 9.33 9.18 -7.48
C PHE A 36 10.85 9.26 -7.57
N ARG A 37 11.51 9.52 -6.44
CA ARG A 37 12.96 9.69 -6.35
C ARG A 37 13.60 8.85 -5.24
N ARG A 38 12.79 8.21 -4.43
CA ARG A 38 13.23 7.36 -3.32
C ARG A 38 12.34 6.13 -3.22
N VAL A 39 12.95 4.96 -3.03
CA VAL A 39 12.27 3.70 -2.72
C VAL A 39 12.84 3.17 -1.42
N VAL A 40 11.98 2.94 -0.44
CA VAL A 40 12.34 2.35 0.86
C VAL A 40 11.68 0.98 0.94
N ILE A 41 12.46 -0.08 1.16
CA ILE A 41 12.00 -1.46 1.08
C ILE A 41 12.15 -2.16 2.43
N GLN A 42 11.04 -2.61 3.01
CA GLN A 42 11.06 -3.57 4.11
C GLN A 42 11.15 -4.99 3.54
N LEU A 43 12.22 -5.71 3.85
CA LEU A 43 12.54 -7.04 3.32
C LEU A 43 11.94 -8.20 4.14
N GLY A 44 11.55 -7.96 5.39
CA GLY A 44 11.09 -9.00 6.31
C GLY A 44 12.12 -10.12 6.47
N THR A 45 11.65 -11.37 6.35
CA THR A 45 12.49 -12.58 6.41
C THR A 45 12.97 -13.03 5.03
N GLY A 46 12.73 -12.22 3.97
CA GLY A 46 13.16 -12.52 2.60
C GLY A 46 14.67 -12.67 2.46
N THR A 47 15.09 -13.38 1.43
CA THR A 47 16.52 -13.65 1.12
C THR A 47 17.07 -12.71 0.06
N HIS A 48 16.21 -12.21 -0.82
CA HIS A 48 16.64 -11.25 -1.84
C HIS A 48 16.87 -9.88 -1.22
N VAL A 49 18.07 -9.35 -1.39
CA VAL A 49 18.46 -7.99 -1.00
C VAL A 49 18.78 -7.23 -2.29
N PRO A 50 18.23 -6.02 -2.50
CA PRO A 50 18.61 -5.19 -3.64
C PRO A 50 20.13 -5.02 -3.72
N ALA A 51 20.68 -5.21 -4.93
CA ALA A 51 22.13 -5.14 -5.14
C ALA A 51 22.63 -3.70 -5.32
N ARG A 52 21.71 -2.75 -5.48
CA ARG A 52 22.02 -1.34 -5.77
C ARG A 52 21.39 -0.42 -4.71
N ASP A 53 22.04 0.67 -4.44
CA ASP A 53 21.56 1.77 -3.58
C ASP A 53 20.94 2.93 -4.38
N ALA A 54 21.06 2.88 -5.71
CA ALA A 54 20.44 3.84 -6.61
C ALA A 54 20.28 3.29 -8.03
N TYR A 55 19.32 3.86 -8.76
CA TYR A 55 19.08 3.65 -10.18
C TYR A 55 19.08 4.99 -10.90
N ALA A 56 19.74 5.05 -12.05
CA ALA A 56 19.72 6.19 -12.96
C ALA A 56 18.92 5.83 -14.21
N GLY A 57 17.83 6.55 -14.47
CA GLY A 57 16.98 6.28 -15.62
C GLY A 57 17.63 6.75 -16.92
N GLU A 58 17.38 6.03 -18.00
CA GLU A 58 17.94 6.31 -19.34
C GLU A 58 17.06 7.24 -20.20
N GLY A 59 15.90 7.68 -19.70
CA GLY A 59 14.93 8.45 -20.48
C GLY A 59 15.23 9.94 -20.59
N ALA A 60 14.57 10.63 -21.53
CA ALA A 60 14.73 12.06 -21.86
C ALA A 60 14.47 13.06 -20.71
N GLY A 61 14.15 12.59 -19.50
CA GLY A 61 14.02 13.39 -18.30
C GLY A 61 15.03 13.06 -17.21
N GLY A 62 16.08 12.28 -17.53
CA GLY A 62 17.18 11.79 -16.71
C GLY A 62 17.03 12.05 -15.21
N GLY A 63 16.64 11.05 -14.44
CA GLY A 63 16.48 11.18 -13.01
C GLY A 63 17.17 10.05 -12.28
N ARG A 64 17.36 10.24 -10.96
CA ARG A 64 17.92 9.21 -10.08
C ARG A 64 16.89 8.84 -9.03
N ILE A 65 16.80 7.56 -8.72
CA ILE A 65 16.00 7.02 -7.63
C ILE A 65 16.96 6.42 -6.59
N ALA A 66 16.89 6.86 -5.36
CA ALA A 66 17.63 6.27 -4.24
C ALA A 66 16.89 5.03 -3.75
N ILE A 67 17.63 3.98 -3.39
CA ILE A 67 17.08 2.71 -2.92
C ILE A 67 17.65 2.44 -1.53
N GLU A 68 16.77 2.31 -0.57
CA GLU A 68 17.10 1.98 0.81
C GLU A 68 16.32 0.74 1.23
N HIS A 69 16.86 -0.03 2.15
CA HIS A 69 16.15 -1.19 2.65
C HIS A 69 16.47 -1.47 4.11
N PHE A 70 15.52 -2.12 4.78
CA PHE A 70 15.68 -2.65 6.13
C PHE A 70 14.87 -3.94 6.27
N ARG A 71 15.11 -4.72 7.33
CA ARG A 71 14.41 -5.98 7.55
C ARG A 71 13.15 -5.80 8.40
N HIS A 72 13.30 -5.21 9.56
CA HIS A 72 12.22 -5.06 10.53
C HIS A 72 12.22 -3.65 11.11
N SER A 73 11.04 -3.16 11.42
CA SER A 73 10.82 -1.92 12.16
C SER A 73 9.74 -2.17 13.22
N PRO A 74 9.84 -1.56 14.40
CA PRO A 74 8.80 -1.64 15.43
C PRO A 74 7.46 -1.06 14.98
N SER A 75 7.49 -0.09 14.07
CA SER A 75 6.31 0.55 13.49
C SER A 75 6.58 0.93 12.04
N LEU A 76 5.57 0.82 11.19
CA LEU A 76 5.61 1.27 9.80
C LEU A 76 4.90 2.61 9.60
N ALA A 77 4.25 3.14 10.64
CA ALA A 77 3.41 4.34 10.55
C ALA A 77 4.14 5.54 9.93
N GLN A 78 5.39 5.80 10.35
CA GLN A 78 6.18 6.91 9.80
C GLN A 78 6.54 6.67 8.32
N HIS A 79 6.92 5.44 7.94
CA HIS A 79 7.22 5.11 6.54
C HIS A 79 5.99 5.26 5.65
N ILE A 80 4.80 4.90 6.16
CA ILE A 80 3.52 5.05 5.45
C ILE A 80 3.17 6.53 5.31
N ALA A 81 3.30 7.31 6.39
CA ALA A 81 3.00 8.74 6.38
C ALA A 81 3.92 9.55 5.45
N ASP A 82 5.19 9.15 5.36
CA ASP A 82 6.20 9.80 4.51
C ASP A 82 6.11 9.36 3.03
N ALA A 83 5.31 8.34 2.72
CA ALA A 83 5.21 7.81 1.37
C ALA A 83 4.17 8.55 0.51
N GLY A 84 4.51 8.79 -0.76
CA GLY A 84 3.53 9.18 -1.78
C GLY A 84 2.83 7.98 -2.45
N LEU A 85 3.38 6.78 -2.24
CA LEU A 85 2.83 5.50 -2.68
C LEU A 85 3.33 4.39 -1.77
N VAL A 86 2.42 3.50 -1.36
CA VAL A 86 2.78 2.25 -0.69
C VAL A 86 2.54 1.06 -1.63
N ILE A 87 3.51 0.15 -1.71
CA ILE A 87 3.38 -1.13 -2.38
C ILE A 87 3.51 -2.22 -1.32
N SER A 88 2.45 -2.98 -1.06
CA SER A 88 2.43 -3.96 0.02
C SER A 88 2.15 -5.38 -0.46
N HIS A 89 2.53 -6.36 0.35
CA HIS A 89 2.26 -7.78 0.12
C HIS A 89 0.77 -8.18 0.28
N GLY A 90 -0.13 -7.21 0.50
CA GLY A 90 -1.56 -7.47 0.63
C GLY A 90 -2.00 -8.01 2.00
N GLY A 91 -1.18 -7.89 3.04
CA GLY A 91 -1.59 -8.24 4.40
C GLY A 91 -2.67 -7.29 4.93
N ALA A 92 -3.75 -7.84 5.51
CA ALA A 92 -4.92 -7.07 5.94
C ALA A 92 -4.58 -5.91 6.89
N GLY A 93 -3.74 -6.15 7.89
CA GLY A 93 -3.30 -5.11 8.83
C GLY A 93 -2.63 -3.94 8.12
N THR A 94 -1.67 -4.23 7.21
CA THR A 94 -0.98 -3.20 6.42
C THR A 94 -1.93 -2.46 5.49
N ILE A 95 -2.85 -3.17 4.83
CA ILE A 95 -3.87 -2.53 3.97
C ILE A 95 -4.66 -1.50 4.77
N MET A 96 -5.20 -1.89 5.93
CA MET A 96 -6.01 -1.00 6.75
C MET A 96 -5.21 0.19 7.31
N GLU A 97 -3.94 -0.03 7.69
CA GLU A 97 -3.06 1.04 8.17
C GLU A 97 -2.80 2.08 7.07
N VAL A 98 -2.49 1.63 5.84
CA VAL A 98 -2.23 2.51 4.70
C VAL A 98 -3.48 3.27 4.26
N LEU A 99 -4.64 2.59 4.19
CA LEU A 99 -5.90 3.22 3.82
C LEU A 99 -6.33 4.30 4.83
N ARG A 100 -6.18 4.04 6.14
CA ARG A 100 -6.44 5.03 7.19
C ARG A 100 -5.50 6.24 7.10
N ALA A 101 -4.25 6.03 6.69
CA ALA A 101 -3.31 7.11 6.42
C ALA A 101 -3.61 7.86 5.12
N ARG A 102 -4.62 7.42 4.34
CA ARG A 102 -5.01 8.00 3.05
C ARG A 102 -3.87 8.04 2.04
N THR A 103 -2.91 7.12 2.16
CA THR A 103 -1.80 6.97 1.24
C THR A 103 -2.21 6.04 0.09
N PRO A 104 -1.94 6.39 -1.18
CA PRO A 104 -2.18 5.50 -2.33
C PRO A 104 -1.53 4.13 -2.14
N LEU A 105 -2.26 3.06 -2.44
CA LEU A 105 -1.85 1.68 -2.16
C LEU A 105 -1.93 0.79 -3.40
N VAL A 106 -0.85 0.06 -3.66
CA VAL A 106 -0.81 -1.09 -4.55
C VAL A 106 -0.61 -2.35 -3.71
N ALA A 107 -1.63 -3.20 -3.62
CA ALA A 107 -1.56 -4.49 -2.96
C ALA A 107 -1.11 -5.56 -3.97
N VAL A 108 0.04 -6.19 -3.70
CA VAL A 108 0.63 -7.22 -4.56
C VAL A 108 0.41 -8.58 -3.91
N ILE A 109 -0.48 -9.38 -4.48
CA ILE A 109 -0.88 -10.66 -3.91
C ILE A 109 0.13 -11.75 -4.26
N ASN A 110 0.56 -12.50 -3.22
CA ASN A 110 1.40 -13.67 -3.39
C ASN A 110 0.55 -14.92 -3.64
N GLY A 111 0.32 -15.24 -4.91
CA GLY A 111 -0.47 -16.43 -5.30
C GLY A 111 0.12 -17.79 -4.89
N LYS A 112 1.28 -17.82 -4.23
CA LYS A 112 1.90 -19.05 -3.70
C LYS A 112 1.51 -19.35 -2.25
N LEU A 113 0.91 -18.39 -1.54
CA LEU A 113 0.47 -18.60 -0.17
C LEU A 113 -0.90 -19.30 -0.19
N MET A 114 -1.00 -20.38 0.58
CA MET A 114 -2.25 -21.11 0.80
C MET A 114 -3.18 -20.23 1.66
N GLY A 115 -4.34 -19.89 1.10
CA GLY A 115 -5.37 -19.08 1.74
C GLY A 115 -5.69 -17.83 0.90
N ASN A 116 -6.84 -17.86 0.22
CA ASN A 116 -7.23 -16.82 -0.75
C ASN A 116 -7.67 -15.50 -0.10
N HIS A 117 -7.63 -15.41 1.25
CA HIS A 117 -8.16 -14.27 2.00
C HIS A 117 -7.50 -12.93 1.65
N GLN A 118 -6.20 -12.93 1.34
CA GLN A 118 -5.53 -11.70 0.89
C GLN A 118 -6.02 -11.25 -0.49
N ALA A 119 -6.29 -12.21 -1.38
CA ALA A 119 -6.81 -11.93 -2.70
C ALA A 119 -8.28 -11.46 -2.64
N GLU A 120 -9.08 -12.01 -1.75
CA GLU A 120 -10.48 -11.62 -1.54
C GLU A 120 -10.57 -10.18 -1.01
N LEU A 121 -9.86 -9.87 0.07
CA LEU A 121 -9.84 -8.53 0.63
C LEU A 121 -9.28 -7.51 -0.36
N GLY A 122 -8.13 -7.79 -0.97
CA GLY A 122 -7.51 -6.90 -1.94
C GLY A 122 -8.38 -6.70 -3.18
N GLY A 123 -9.03 -7.76 -3.66
CA GLY A 123 -9.95 -7.71 -4.80
C GLY A 123 -11.19 -6.87 -4.51
N GLU A 124 -11.82 -7.06 -3.34
CA GLU A 124 -13.00 -6.30 -2.93
C GLU A 124 -12.69 -4.80 -2.78
N LEU A 125 -11.58 -4.46 -2.13
CA LEU A 125 -11.18 -3.07 -1.96
C LEU A 125 -10.76 -2.41 -3.28
N ALA A 126 -10.18 -3.18 -4.21
CA ALA A 126 -9.88 -2.70 -5.55
C ALA A 126 -11.16 -2.49 -6.37
N ALA A 127 -12.15 -3.38 -6.28
CA ALA A 127 -13.45 -3.20 -6.92
C ALA A 127 -14.18 -1.95 -6.43
N ARG A 128 -13.97 -1.55 -5.18
CA ARG A 128 -14.48 -0.30 -4.59
C ARG A 128 -13.59 0.92 -4.91
N GLY A 129 -12.49 0.76 -5.60
CA GLY A 129 -11.62 1.86 -6.02
C GLY A 129 -10.67 2.40 -4.94
N HIS A 130 -10.49 1.71 -3.80
CA HIS A 130 -9.65 2.20 -2.71
C HIS A 130 -8.17 1.86 -2.85
N LEU A 131 -7.83 0.85 -3.65
CA LEU A 131 -6.45 0.44 -3.91
C LEU A 131 -6.34 -0.25 -5.29
N ILE A 132 -5.11 -0.45 -5.76
CA ILE A 132 -4.84 -1.32 -6.89
C ILE A 132 -4.45 -2.69 -6.36
N CYS A 133 -5.15 -3.76 -6.80
CA CYS A 133 -4.79 -5.14 -6.50
C CYS A 133 -4.12 -5.79 -7.72
N THR A 134 -2.92 -6.33 -7.53
CA THR A 134 -2.13 -6.90 -8.64
C THR A 134 -1.29 -8.09 -8.18
N THR A 135 -0.48 -8.63 -9.08
CA THR A 135 0.49 -9.70 -8.81
C THR A 135 1.90 -9.20 -9.18
N PRO A 136 2.98 -9.86 -8.71
CA PRO A 136 4.34 -9.47 -9.10
C PRO A 136 4.54 -9.36 -10.61
N LYS A 137 3.97 -10.29 -11.38
CA LYS A 137 4.08 -10.31 -12.85
C LYS A 137 3.42 -9.10 -13.54
N LYS A 138 2.39 -8.53 -12.92
CA LYS A 138 1.61 -7.40 -13.48
C LYS A 138 1.94 -6.06 -12.83
N LEU A 139 2.83 -6.03 -11.82
CA LEU A 139 3.12 -4.81 -11.06
C LEU A 139 3.64 -3.68 -11.95
N VAL A 140 4.59 -3.97 -12.85
CA VAL A 140 5.16 -2.94 -13.74
C VAL A 140 4.09 -2.33 -14.63
N SER A 141 3.22 -3.16 -15.23
CA SER A 141 2.12 -2.65 -16.07
C SER A 141 1.10 -1.84 -15.28
N ALA A 142 0.78 -2.25 -14.05
CA ALA A 142 -0.09 -1.48 -13.16
C ALA A 142 0.53 -0.12 -12.79
N LEU A 143 1.85 -0.07 -12.57
CA LEU A 143 2.55 1.19 -12.33
C LEU A 143 2.66 2.08 -13.58
N GLN A 144 2.59 1.53 -14.77
CA GLN A 144 2.63 2.29 -16.04
C GLN A 144 1.27 2.88 -16.43
N SER A 145 0.16 2.31 -15.96
CA SER A 145 -1.19 2.83 -16.18
C SER A 145 -1.39 4.13 -15.40
N ALA A 146 -1.39 5.27 -16.10
CA ALA A 146 -1.33 6.60 -15.49
C ALA A 146 -2.57 6.92 -14.63
N ASP A 147 -3.73 6.44 -15.04
CA ASP A 147 -5.02 6.85 -14.48
C ASP A 147 -5.38 6.09 -13.19
N ASP A 148 -4.85 4.86 -13.02
CA ASP A 148 -5.26 3.98 -11.94
C ASP A 148 -4.90 4.51 -10.54
N LEU A 149 -3.71 5.12 -10.35
CA LEU A 149 -3.31 5.66 -9.05
C LEU A 149 -3.96 7.02 -8.74
N ALA A 150 -4.24 7.82 -9.76
CA ALA A 150 -4.85 9.14 -9.59
C ALA A 150 -6.36 9.06 -9.32
N SER A 151 -6.99 7.95 -9.73
CA SER A 151 -8.43 7.71 -9.58
C SER A 151 -8.81 7.00 -8.29
N LEU A 152 -7.85 6.67 -7.42
CA LEU A 152 -8.14 5.99 -6.16
C LEU A 152 -9.00 6.87 -5.26
N LEU A 153 -10.07 6.27 -4.75
CA LEU A 153 -10.98 6.90 -3.81
C LEU A 153 -10.38 6.88 -2.39
N PRO A 154 -10.48 7.98 -1.65
CA PRO A 154 -10.02 8.00 -0.27
C PRO A 154 -10.81 7.00 0.57
N TRP A 155 -10.15 6.41 1.58
CA TRP A 155 -10.83 5.60 2.56
C TRP A 155 -11.82 6.47 3.35
N PRO A 156 -13.07 6.04 3.54
CA PRO A 156 -14.05 6.82 4.31
C PRO A 156 -13.60 7.00 5.75
N ASP A 157 -14.00 8.09 6.36
CA ASP A 157 -13.79 8.31 7.79
C ASP A 157 -14.52 7.23 8.61
N ALA A 158 -13.95 6.89 9.76
CA ALA A 158 -14.59 5.97 10.67
C ALA A 158 -15.90 6.61 11.17
N ASP A 159 -16.98 5.87 11.08
CA ASP A 159 -18.24 6.22 11.73
C ASP A 159 -18.23 5.61 13.13
N GLU A 160 -17.77 6.40 14.11
CA GLU A 160 -17.57 5.93 15.49
C GLU A 160 -18.90 5.52 16.14
N ASP A 161 -20.01 6.10 15.69
CA ASP A 161 -21.34 5.82 16.23
C ASP A 161 -22.07 4.67 15.51
N ALA A 162 -21.51 4.15 14.41
CA ALA A 162 -22.17 3.13 13.60
C ALA A 162 -22.54 1.88 14.40
N PHE A 163 -21.62 1.40 15.25
CA PHE A 163 -21.87 0.24 16.10
C PHE A 163 -22.94 0.51 17.15
N GLY A 164 -22.88 1.69 17.79
CA GLY A 164 -23.90 2.12 18.75
C GLY A 164 -25.29 2.18 18.12
N ARG A 165 -25.39 2.82 16.94
CA ARG A 165 -26.67 2.89 16.20
C ARG A 165 -27.21 1.52 15.81
N LEU A 166 -26.32 0.60 15.35
CA LEU A 166 -26.72 -0.75 15.04
C LEU A 166 -27.26 -1.50 16.28
N CYS A 167 -26.58 -1.37 17.42
CA CYS A 167 -27.06 -1.97 18.67
C CYS A 167 -28.40 -1.38 19.10
N ASP A 168 -28.59 -0.07 19.02
CA ASP A 168 -29.85 0.60 19.36
C ASP A 168 -30.99 0.16 18.45
N GLU A 169 -30.70 -0.02 17.14
CA GLU A 169 -31.68 -0.52 16.17
C GLU A 169 -32.09 -1.97 16.47
N GLU A 170 -31.14 -2.86 16.69
CA GLU A 170 -31.38 -4.27 16.99
C GLU A 170 -32.08 -4.48 18.35
N MET A 171 -31.83 -3.60 19.32
CA MET A 171 -32.44 -3.63 20.64
C MET A 171 -33.76 -2.87 20.70
N GLY A 172 -34.22 -2.26 19.59
CA GLY A 172 -35.48 -1.52 19.53
C GLY A 172 -35.44 -0.10 20.13
N PHE A 173 -34.24 0.44 20.35
CA PHE A 173 -34.04 1.82 20.82
C PHE A 173 -33.92 2.84 19.67
N ALA A 174 -34.27 2.47 18.46
CA ALA A 174 -34.24 3.34 17.30
C ALA A 174 -35.09 4.58 17.53
N GLY A 175 -34.43 5.74 17.65
CA GLY A 175 -35.09 7.05 17.93
C GLY A 175 -34.73 7.66 19.27
N ALA A 176 -33.93 7.06 20.11
CA ALA A 176 -33.41 7.71 21.31
C ALA A 176 -32.41 8.83 20.94
N PRO A 177 -32.49 10.02 21.57
CA PRO A 177 -31.52 11.09 21.30
C PRO A 177 -30.11 10.65 21.73
N ALA A 178 -29.11 11.05 20.94
CA ALA A 178 -27.69 10.78 21.22
C ALA A 178 -27.36 11.16 22.67
N ARG A 179 -26.70 10.25 23.39
CA ARG A 179 -26.25 10.55 24.76
C ARG A 179 -25.20 11.66 24.68
N PRO A 180 -25.24 12.70 25.50
CA PRO A 180 -24.20 13.70 25.57
C PRO A 180 -22.89 12.99 26.00
N HIS A 181 -21.82 13.24 25.27
CA HIS A 181 -20.48 12.84 25.70
C HIS A 181 -20.16 13.61 26.99
N ASP A 182 -19.99 12.89 28.09
CA ASP A 182 -19.42 13.47 29.32
C ASP A 182 -17.97 13.88 29.02
N GLU A 183 -17.70 15.19 29.14
CA GLU A 183 -16.38 15.80 29.04
C GLU A 183 -15.41 15.31 30.14
#